data_bb34318f92132cb44629e02a02e83c2a
#
_entry.id   bb34318f92132cb44629e02a02e83c2a
#
_cell.length_a   1.000
_cell.length_b   1.000
_cell.length_c   1.000
_cell.angle_alpha   90.00
_cell.angle_beta   90.00
_cell.angle_gamma   90.00
#
_symmetry.space_group_name_H-M   'P 1'
#
loop_
_entity.id
_entity.type
_entity.pdbx_description
1 polymer ?
#
loop_
_entity_poly.entity_id
_entity_poly.type
_entity_poly.pdbx_seq_one_letter_code
_entity_poly.pdbx_strand_id
1 'polypeptide(L)'
;NLMLALGLVIVLGMSLAALLAPMLAPFDPNALHLQNILEPPSSRFLLGTDRLGRDVFSRVLYGGRVSLWVGFVAVGISVSIGTVLGLVSGYFRRWVDECIMRVVDIMLCFPSFFLILAVIAFLEPNLTNIMIVMGLTSWMGVTRLVHAEDLSLRERELVDAALDHDGTYYLPYQLHPTDEQFRRAYPGAARLGDLKRRHD
;
A
#
# COMPACT_ATOMS: atom_id res chain seq x y z
N ASN A 1 6.72 20.30 1.70
CA ASN A 1 7.29 19.17 2.43
C ASN A 1 8.51 18.62 1.69
N LEU A 2 9.72 19.08 2.11
CA LEU A 2 11.01 18.72 1.48
C LEU A 2 11.24 17.19 1.47
N MET A 3 10.89 16.51 2.56
CA MET A 3 11.04 15.04 2.67
C MET A 3 10.18 14.28 1.67
N LEU A 4 8.96 14.75 1.43
CA LEU A 4 8.05 14.13 0.44
C LEU A 4 8.60 14.33 -0.98
N ALA A 5 9.08 15.53 -1.30
CA ALA A 5 9.68 15.81 -2.60
C ALA A 5 10.96 14.98 -2.82
N LEU A 6 11.84 14.87 -1.81
CA LEU A 6 13.03 14.04 -1.87
C LEU A 6 12.69 12.55 -2.07
N GLY A 7 11.74 12.01 -1.31
CA GLY A 7 11.29 10.63 -1.46
C GLY A 7 10.73 10.35 -2.86
N LEU A 8 9.91 11.28 -3.38
CA LEU A 8 9.36 11.16 -4.73
C LEU A 8 10.45 11.16 -5.80
N VAL A 9 11.44 12.06 -5.70
CA VAL A 9 12.58 12.15 -6.64
C VAL A 9 13.39 10.84 -6.63
N ILE A 10 13.65 10.27 -5.45
CA ILE A 10 14.39 9.00 -5.33
C ILE A 10 13.59 7.87 -6.00
N VAL A 11 12.32 7.72 -5.68
CA VAL A 11 11.48 6.64 -6.24
C VAL A 11 11.35 6.78 -7.75
N LEU A 12 11.07 7.99 -8.24
CA LEU A 12 10.98 8.24 -9.69
C LEU A 12 12.31 8.02 -10.39
N GLY A 13 13.42 8.47 -9.80
CA GLY A 13 14.78 8.28 -10.34
C GLY A 13 15.15 6.81 -10.44
N MET A 14 14.92 6.02 -9.38
CA MET A 14 15.17 4.57 -9.40
C MET A 14 14.25 3.84 -10.40
N SER A 15 12.99 4.22 -10.47
CA SER A 15 12.03 3.64 -11.41
C SER A 15 12.43 3.93 -12.85
N LEU A 16 12.83 5.17 -13.14
CA LEU A 16 13.29 5.57 -14.46
C LEU A 16 14.60 4.85 -14.85
N ALA A 17 15.56 4.75 -13.93
CA ALA A 17 16.80 4.02 -14.16
C ALA A 17 16.53 2.53 -14.47
N ALA A 18 15.60 1.89 -13.75
CA ALA A 18 15.21 0.51 -13.99
C ALA A 18 14.48 0.33 -15.33
N LEU A 19 13.60 1.25 -15.71
CA LEU A 19 12.92 1.22 -17.02
C LEU A 19 13.90 1.40 -18.18
N LEU A 20 14.86 2.30 -18.02
CA LEU A 20 15.90 2.58 -19.00
C LEU A 20 17.11 1.62 -18.90
N ALA A 21 17.04 0.57 -18.07
CA ALA A 21 18.13 -0.40 -17.91
C ALA A 21 18.71 -0.93 -19.24
N PRO A 22 17.90 -1.26 -20.28
CA PRO A 22 18.45 -1.71 -21.56
C PRO A 22 19.33 -0.67 -22.29
N MET A 23 19.14 0.61 -21.97
CA MET A 23 19.90 1.72 -22.58
C MET A 23 21.08 2.14 -21.70
N LEU A 24 20.95 2.00 -20.39
CA LEU A 24 21.93 2.44 -19.40
C LEU A 24 22.94 1.36 -19.02
N ALA A 25 22.60 0.09 -19.17
CA ALA A 25 23.48 -1.02 -18.84
C ALA A 25 24.58 -1.17 -19.89
N PRO A 26 25.86 -1.08 -19.51
CA PRO A 26 26.97 -1.20 -20.47
C PRO A 26 27.16 -2.65 -20.97
N PHE A 27 26.69 -3.65 -20.19
CA PHE A 27 26.85 -5.06 -20.51
C PHE A 27 25.52 -5.82 -20.34
N ASP A 28 25.41 -6.97 -21.00
CA ASP A 28 24.32 -7.92 -20.67
C ASP A 28 24.47 -8.40 -19.21
N PRO A 29 23.40 -8.36 -18.38
CA PRO A 29 23.48 -8.72 -16.96
C PRO A 29 23.89 -10.18 -16.71
N ASN A 30 23.79 -11.04 -17.72
CA ASN A 30 24.19 -12.46 -17.64
C ASN A 30 25.51 -12.76 -18.33
N ALA A 31 26.13 -11.80 -19.02
CA ALA A 31 27.41 -12.00 -19.68
C ALA A 31 28.51 -12.35 -18.67
N LEU A 32 29.24 -13.43 -18.94
CA LEU A 32 30.32 -13.94 -18.09
C LEU A 32 31.67 -13.41 -18.60
N HIS A 33 32.37 -12.64 -17.78
CA HIS A 33 33.73 -12.17 -18.04
C HIS A 33 34.72 -12.96 -17.15
N LEU A 34 34.98 -14.20 -17.46
CA LEU A 34 35.76 -15.13 -16.63
C LEU A 34 37.20 -14.65 -16.33
N GLN A 35 37.74 -13.74 -17.13
CA GLN A 35 39.04 -13.11 -16.89
C GLN A 35 38.97 -11.97 -15.87
N ASN A 36 37.77 -11.47 -15.55
CA ASN A 36 37.54 -10.31 -14.69
C ASN A 36 36.68 -10.70 -13.48
N ILE A 37 36.94 -11.81 -12.85
CA ILE A 37 36.23 -12.29 -11.67
C ILE A 37 36.63 -11.44 -10.45
N LEU A 38 35.63 -10.92 -9.71
CA LEU A 38 35.81 -10.07 -8.53
C LEU A 38 36.70 -8.84 -8.82
N GLU A 39 36.63 -8.30 -10.01
CA GLU A 39 37.32 -7.08 -10.36
C GLU A 39 36.71 -5.89 -9.58
N PRO A 40 37.52 -5.05 -8.93
CA PRO A 40 37.03 -3.88 -8.22
C PRO A 40 36.41 -2.86 -9.18
N PRO A 41 35.65 -1.87 -8.67
CA PRO A 41 35.10 -0.78 -9.47
C PRO A 41 36.17 -0.11 -10.35
N SER A 42 35.89 0.01 -11.65
CA SER A 42 36.76 0.56 -12.66
C SER A 42 35.97 1.37 -13.69
N SER A 43 36.67 2.04 -14.61
CA SER A 43 36.01 2.76 -15.73
C SER A 43 35.27 1.82 -16.67
N ARG A 44 35.65 0.54 -16.71
CA ARG A 44 34.99 -0.48 -17.51
C ARG A 44 33.80 -1.13 -16.76
N PHE A 45 33.99 -1.46 -15.48
CA PHE A 45 32.99 -2.06 -14.60
C PHE A 45 32.70 -1.11 -13.44
N LEU A 46 31.69 -0.25 -13.57
CA LEU A 46 31.40 0.86 -12.66
C LEU A 46 31.25 0.43 -11.19
N LEU A 47 30.62 -0.72 -10.93
CA LEU A 47 30.49 -1.33 -9.61
C LEU A 47 31.29 -2.63 -9.46
N GLY A 48 32.26 -2.85 -10.37
CA GLY A 48 33.03 -4.09 -10.41
C GLY A 48 32.23 -5.31 -10.92
N THR A 49 32.81 -6.50 -10.73
CA THR A 49 32.22 -7.76 -11.18
C THR A 49 31.98 -8.72 -10.01
N ASP A 50 31.02 -9.64 -10.19
CA ASP A 50 30.71 -10.67 -9.21
C ASP A 50 31.65 -11.90 -9.31
N ARG A 51 31.37 -12.95 -8.51
CA ARG A 51 32.12 -14.21 -8.49
C ARG A 51 32.07 -14.97 -9.80
N LEU A 52 31.19 -14.63 -10.72
CA LEU A 52 31.07 -15.23 -12.05
C LEU A 52 31.57 -14.28 -13.15
N GLY A 53 32.19 -13.15 -12.76
CA GLY A 53 32.66 -12.14 -13.70
C GLY A 53 31.55 -11.31 -14.34
N ARG A 54 30.33 -11.29 -13.82
CA ARG A 54 29.21 -10.52 -14.37
C ARG A 54 29.26 -9.08 -13.85
N ASP A 55 28.94 -8.11 -14.70
CA ASP A 55 28.91 -6.69 -14.31
C ASP A 55 27.81 -6.41 -13.27
N VAL A 56 28.24 -5.94 -12.11
CA VAL A 56 27.32 -5.67 -10.97
C VAL A 56 26.40 -4.51 -11.29
N PHE A 57 26.86 -3.45 -11.98
CA PHE A 57 26.03 -2.30 -12.32
C PHE A 57 24.87 -2.66 -13.25
N SER A 58 25.13 -3.37 -14.33
CA SER A 58 24.09 -3.87 -15.24
C SER A 58 23.10 -4.76 -14.51
N ARG A 59 23.57 -5.63 -13.61
CA ARG A 59 22.70 -6.50 -12.82
C ARG A 59 21.82 -5.74 -11.84
N VAL A 60 22.31 -4.68 -11.22
CA VAL A 60 21.50 -3.83 -10.33
C VAL A 60 20.39 -3.13 -11.11
N LEU A 61 20.68 -2.59 -12.30
CA LEU A 61 19.67 -1.96 -13.14
C LEU A 61 18.58 -2.93 -13.58
N TYR A 62 18.95 -4.11 -14.07
CA TYR A 62 17.97 -5.13 -14.49
C TYR A 62 17.23 -5.74 -13.30
N GLY A 63 17.91 -5.93 -12.15
CA GLY A 63 17.30 -6.37 -10.91
C GLY A 63 16.22 -5.39 -10.41
N GLY A 64 16.49 -4.08 -10.51
CA GLY A 64 15.51 -3.03 -10.23
C GLY A 64 14.24 -3.16 -11.08
N ARG A 65 14.39 -3.46 -12.38
CA ARG A 65 13.27 -3.70 -13.28
C ARG A 65 12.40 -4.89 -12.86
N VAL A 66 13.04 -6.00 -12.49
CA VAL A 66 12.34 -7.18 -11.97
C VAL A 66 11.60 -6.86 -10.68
N SER A 67 12.24 -6.15 -9.74
CA SER A 67 11.64 -5.74 -8.47
C SER A 67 10.42 -4.83 -8.67
N LEU A 68 10.48 -3.88 -9.58
CA LEU A 68 9.34 -3.03 -9.93
C LEU A 68 8.18 -3.85 -10.52
N TRP A 69 8.47 -4.79 -11.39
CA TRP A 69 7.46 -5.65 -12.00
C TRP A 69 6.77 -6.53 -10.95
N VAL A 70 7.55 -7.15 -10.06
CA VAL A 70 7.03 -7.94 -8.93
C VAL A 70 6.12 -7.10 -8.05
N GLY A 71 6.58 -5.90 -7.66
CA GLY A 71 5.79 -4.98 -6.84
C GLY A 71 4.49 -4.56 -7.52
N PHE A 72 4.55 -4.16 -8.80
CA PHE A 72 3.38 -3.72 -9.56
C PHE A 72 2.31 -4.82 -9.68
N VAL A 73 2.71 -6.04 -10.04
CA VAL A 73 1.78 -7.17 -10.17
C VAL A 73 1.19 -7.56 -8.81
N ALA A 74 2.03 -7.75 -7.79
CA ALA A 74 1.56 -8.16 -6.46
C ALA A 74 0.63 -7.11 -5.83
N VAL A 75 0.99 -5.82 -5.90
CA VAL A 75 0.15 -4.73 -5.38
C VAL A 75 -1.12 -4.60 -6.22
N GLY A 76 -1.04 -4.72 -7.54
CA GLY A 76 -2.21 -4.68 -8.42
C GLY A 76 -3.25 -5.75 -8.05
N ILE A 77 -2.83 -6.98 -7.83
CA ILE A 77 -3.71 -8.09 -7.38
C ILE A 77 -4.29 -7.76 -6.00
N SER A 78 -3.43 -7.38 -5.05
CA SER A 78 -3.83 -7.08 -3.67
C SER A 78 -4.85 -5.94 -3.59
N VAL A 79 -4.59 -4.83 -4.29
CA VAL A 79 -5.48 -3.66 -4.32
C VAL A 79 -6.80 -4.01 -5.00
N SER A 80 -6.78 -4.75 -6.11
CA SER A 80 -8.01 -5.13 -6.81
C SER A 80 -8.92 -5.99 -5.94
N ILE A 81 -8.39 -7.06 -5.34
CA ILE A 81 -9.15 -7.95 -4.46
C ILE A 81 -9.60 -7.19 -3.21
N GLY A 82 -8.69 -6.48 -2.56
CA GLY A 82 -8.95 -5.77 -1.32
C GLY A 82 -10.01 -4.67 -1.47
N THR A 83 -9.96 -3.91 -2.57
CA THR A 83 -10.96 -2.88 -2.86
C THR A 83 -12.34 -3.49 -3.10
N VAL A 84 -12.43 -4.53 -3.93
CA VAL A 84 -13.71 -5.19 -4.21
C VAL A 84 -14.32 -5.76 -2.92
N LEU A 85 -13.56 -6.50 -2.13
CA LEU A 85 -14.04 -7.08 -0.88
C LEU A 85 -14.37 -6.01 0.17
N GLY A 86 -13.58 -4.95 0.27
CA GLY A 86 -13.84 -3.84 1.18
C GLY A 86 -15.12 -3.09 0.84
N LEU A 87 -15.35 -2.79 -0.43
CA LEU A 87 -16.59 -2.15 -0.90
C LEU A 87 -17.82 -3.06 -0.73
N VAL A 88 -17.69 -4.36 -1.07
CA VAL A 88 -18.79 -5.34 -0.89
C VAL A 88 -19.16 -5.44 0.58
N SER A 89 -18.20 -5.56 1.47
CA SER A 89 -18.40 -5.64 2.91
C SER A 89 -19.06 -4.35 3.44
N GLY A 90 -18.54 -3.19 3.07
CA GLY A 90 -19.13 -1.91 3.46
C GLY A 90 -20.54 -1.69 2.87
N TYR A 91 -20.79 -2.10 1.63
CA TYR A 91 -22.09 -1.93 0.97
C TYR A 91 -23.18 -2.82 1.56
N PHE A 92 -22.97 -4.13 1.64
CA PHE A 92 -24.03 -5.09 1.98
C PHE A 92 -24.31 -5.20 3.48
N ARG A 93 -23.39 -4.77 4.35
CA ARG A 93 -23.54 -4.82 5.82
C ARG A 93 -24.04 -6.16 6.39
N ARG A 94 -24.29 -6.23 7.71
CA ARG A 94 -24.83 -7.42 8.41
C ARG A 94 -23.95 -8.66 8.17
N TRP A 95 -24.57 -9.77 7.76
CA TRP A 95 -23.87 -11.06 7.65
C TRP A 95 -22.81 -11.12 6.55
N VAL A 96 -22.95 -10.35 5.45
CA VAL A 96 -21.93 -10.31 4.39
C VAL A 96 -20.65 -9.65 4.91
N ASP A 97 -20.81 -8.51 5.57
CA ASP A 97 -19.73 -7.82 6.24
C ASP A 97 -19.06 -8.70 7.30
N GLU A 98 -19.87 -9.31 8.18
CA GLU A 98 -19.37 -10.19 9.22
C GLU A 98 -18.60 -11.40 8.63
N CYS A 99 -19.09 -12.02 7.57
CA CYS A 99 -18.41 -13.13 6.91
C CYS A 99 -17.07 -12.70 6.30
N ILE A 100 -17.04 -11.59 5.55
CA ILE A 100 -15.81 -11.10 4.91
C ILE A 100 -14.79 -10.71 5.98
N MET A 101 -15.19 -9.95 7.00
CA MET A 101 -14.29 -9.53 8.08
C MET A 101 -13.79 -10.71 8.91
N ARG A 102 -14.59 -11.75 9.15
CA ARG A 102 -14.12 -12.98 9.79
C ARG A 102 -13.03 -13.70 8.98
N VAL A 103 -13.22 -13.78 7.66
CA VAL A 103 -12.19 -14.36 6.77
C VAL A 103 -10.92 -13.53 6.83
N VAL A 104 -11.03 -12.20 6.76
CA VAL A 104 -9.90 -11.28 6.90
C VAL A 104 -9.18 -11.49 8.24
N ASP A 105 -9.94 -11.59 9.35
CA ASP A 105 -9.38 -11.78 10.69
C ASP A 105 -8.64 -13.12 10.81
N ILE A 106 -9.23 -14.21 10.32
CA ILE A 106 -8.61 -15.53 10.31
C ILE A 106 -7.30 -15.50 9.50
N MET A 107 -7.34 -14.91 8.31
CA MET A 107 -6.14 -14.83 7.46
C MET A 107 -5.04 -13.97 8.10
N LEU A 108 -5.39 -12.89 8.81
CA LEU A 108 -4.44 -12.04 9.52
C LEU A 108 -3.84 -12.69 10.76
N CYS A 109 -4.43 -13.76 11.31
CA CYS A 109 -3.83 -14.54 12.37
C CYS A 109 -2.58 -15.31 11.90
N PHE A 110 -2.45 -15.55 10.61
CA PHE A 110 -1.27 -16.20 10.04
C PHE A 110 -0.27 -15.14 9.58
N PRO A 111 1.00 -15.18 10.05
CA PRO A 111 2.02 -14.31 9.50
C PRO A 111 2.17 -14.55 8.00
N SER A 112 1.98 -13.53 7.18
CA SER A 112 1.95 -13.60 5.71
C SER A 112 3.19 -14.30 5.14
N PHE A 113 4.36 -14.11 5.78
CA PHE A 113 5.60 -14.76 5.38
C PHE A 113 5.51 -16.30 5.41
N PHE A 114 4.96 -16.88 6.48
CA PHE A 114 4.80 -18.34 6.57
C PHE A 114 3.78 -18.88 5.57
N LEU A 115 2.72 -18.11 5.33
CA LEU A 115 1.69 -18.48 4.35
C LEU A 115 2.26 -18.48 2.94
N ILE A 116 3.07 -17.46 2.57
CA ILE A 116 3.78 -17.40 1.30
C ILE A 116 4.72 -18.60 1.15
N LEU A 117 5.53 -18.89 2.18
CA LEU A 117 6.45 -20.04 2.16
C LEU A 117 5.71 -21.38 2.00
N ALA A 118 4.61 -21.57 2.74
CA ALA A 118 3.81 -22.79 2.64
C ALA A 118 3.26 -22.99 1.24
N VAL A 119 2.71 -21.93 0.62
CA VAL A 119 2.15 -22.02 -0.74
C VAL A 119 3.25 -22.26 -1.79
N ILE A 120 4.40 -21.57 -1.69
CA ILE A 120 5.52 -21.72 -2.63
C ILE A 120 6.15 -23.11 -2.50
N ALA A 121 6.10 -23.75 -1.32
CA ALA A 121 6.61 -25.12 -1.16
C ALA A 121 5.86 -26.16 -2.00
N PHE A 122 4.61 -25.88 -2.38
CA PHE A 122 3.81 -26.74 -3.26
C PHE A 122 3.84 -26.32 -4.73
N LEU A 123 4.37 -25.14 -5.03
CA LEU A 123 4.47 -24.60 -6.39
C LEU A 123 5.91 -24.70 -6.89
N GLU A 124 6.08 -24.76 -8.20
CA GLU A 124 7.41 -24.61 -8.78
C GLU A 124 7.99 -23.22 -8.46
N PRO A 125 9.29 -23.12 -8.13
CA PRO A 125 9.95 -21.85 -7.83
C PRO A 125 10.06 -20.98 -9.08
N ASN A 126 9.03 -20.15 -9.31
CA ASN A 126 8.94 -19.21 -10.42
C ASN A 126 8.56 -17.82 -9.90
N LEU A 127 9.13 -16.78 -10.49
CA LEU A 127 8.82 -15.39 -10.14
C LEU A 127 7.32 -15.07 -10.25
N THR A 128 6.66 -15.58 -11.28
CA THR A 128 5.22 -15.37 -11.48
C THR A 128 4.40 -15.97 -10.34
N ASN A 129 4.73 -17.18 -9.89
CA ASN A 129 4.07 -17.83 -8.76
C ASN A 129 4.25 -17.01 -7.48
N ILE A 130 5.46 -16.48 -7.24
CA ILE A 130 5.75 -15.61 -6.09
C ILE A 130 4.89 -14.35 -6.14
N MET A 131 4.81 -13.66 -7.29
CA MET A 131 4.00 -12.45 -7.45
C MET A 131 2.52 -12.69 -7.15
N ILE A 132 1.97 -13.77 -7.71
CA ILE A 132 0.56 -14.14 -7.51
C ILE A 132 0.30 -14.45 -6.03
N VAL A 133 1.15 -15.29 -5.42
CA VAL A 133 1.00 -15.64 -4.00
C VAL A 133 1.10 -14.40 -3.10
N MET A 134 2.08 -13.52 -3.35
CA MET A 134 2.19 -12.26 -2.61
C MET A 134 0.94 -11.40 -2.75
N GLY A 135 0.41 -11.26 -3.95
CA GLY A 135 -0.83 -10.51 -4.19
C GLY A 135 -2.04 -11.13 -3.49
N LEU A 136 -2.17 -12.46 -3.58
CA LEU A 136 -3.26 -13.22 -2.96
C LEU A 136 -3.17 -13.31 -1.42
N THR A 137 -2.05 -12.99 -0.82
CA THR A 137 -1.85 -12.99 0.64
C THR A 137 -1.77 -11.61 1.26
N SER A 138 -1.85 -10.55 0.47
CA SER A 138 -1.68 -9.16 0.95
C SER A 138 -2.94 -8.30 0.88
N TRP A 139 -4.04 -8.82 0.35
CA TRP A 139 -5.29 -8.06 0.17
C TRP A 139 -6.03 -7.69 1.46
N MET A 140 -5.81 -8.42 2.56
CA MET A 140 -6.54 -8.25 3.81
C MET A 140 -6.43 -6.84 4.40
N GLY A 141 -5.20 -6.28 4.38
CA GLY A 141 -4.95 -4.91 4.86
C GLY A 141 -5.68 -3.86 4.02
N VAL A 142 -5.71 -4.05 2.70
CA VAL A 142 -6.42 -3.17 1.78
C VAL A 142 -7.93 -3.26 2.01
N THR A 143 -8.47 -4.47 2.19
CA THR A 143 -9.90 -4.68 2.49
C THR A 143 -10.33 -3.92 3.73
N ARG A 144 -9.56 -4.01 4.83
CA ARG A 144 -9.86 -3.29 6.07
C ARG A 144 -9.82 -1.78 5.87
N LEU A 145 -8.83 -1.28 5.14
CA LEU A 145 -8.69 0.15 4.87
C LEU A 145 -9.88 0.68 4.07
N VAL A 146 -10.24 0.00 2.97
CA VAL A 146 -11.36 0.40 2.11
C VAL A 146 -12.69 0.30 2.87
N HIS A 147 -12.89 -0.78 3.64
CA HIS A 147 -14.08 -0.94 4.49
C HIS A 147 -14.22 0.20 5.50
N ALA A 148 -13.15 0.55 6.21
CA ALA A 148 -13.17 1.66 7.18
C ALA A 148 -13.46 3.01 6.52
N GLU A 149 -12.93 3.25 5.33
CA GLU A 149 -13.18 4.49 4.58
C GLU A 149 -14.63 4.55 4.08
N ASP A 150 -15.20 3.44 3.57
CA ASP A 150 -16.61 3.38 3.16
C ASP A 150 -17.56 3.69 4.33
N LEU A 151 -17.29 3.13 5.51
CA LEU A 151 -18.07 3.46 6.72
C LEU A 151 -17.96 4.94 7.10
N SER A 152 -16.75 5.50 7.06
CA SER A 152 -16.50 6.93 7.36
C SER A 152 -17.24 7.86 6.40
N LEU A 153 -17.23 7.54 5.10
CA LEU A 153 -17.93 8.34 4.09
C LEU A 153 -19.45 8.35 4.32
N ARG A 154 -20.03 7.21 4.62
CA ARG A 154 -21.48 7.08 4.90
C ARG A 154 -21.89 7.83 6.16
N GLU A 155 -21.07 7.79 7.21
CA GLU A 155 -21.35 8.55 8.41
C GLU A 155 -21.38 10.06 8.12
N ARG A 156 -20.48 10.56 7.29
CA ARG A 156 -20.47 11.96 6.85
C ARG A 156 -21.72 12.33 6.06
N GLU A 157 -22.12 11.49 5.10
CA GLU A 157 -23.35 11.72 4.33
C GLU A 157 -24.60 11.74 5.21
N LEU A 158 -24.70 10.86 6.22
CA LEU A 158 -25.80 10.84 7.16
C LEU A 158 -25.84 12.11 8.04
N VAL A 159 -24.67 12.62 8.46
CA VAL A 159 -24.58 13.88 9.22
C VAL A 159 -25.02 15.04 8.35
N ASP A 160 -24.51 15.14 7.13
CA ASP A 160 -24.88 16.22 6.21
C ASP A 160 -26.38 16.19 5.89
N ALA A 161 -26.96 15.00 5.61
CA ALA A 161 -28.38 14.84 5.40
C ALA A 161 -29.21 15.24 6.65
N ALA A 162 -28.76 14.89 7.86
CA ALA A 162 -29.42 15.28 9.10
C ALA A 162 -29.39 16.82 9.27
N LEU A 163 -28.27 17.45 8.97
CA LEU A 163 -28.13 18.90 9.07
C LEU A 163 -28.96 19.67 8.03
N ASP A 164 -29.11 19.12 6.83
CA ASP A 164 -29.93 19.71 5.77
C ASP A 164 -31.42 19.66 6.07
N HIS A 165 -31.84 18.73 6.95
CA HIS A 165 -33.20 18.63 7.47
C HIS A 165 -33.39 19.22 8.87
N ASP A 166 -32.53 20.18 9.28
CA ASP A 166 -32.54 20.82 10.60
C ASP A 166 -32.47 19.84 11.78
N GLY A 167 -31.91 18.66 11.54
CA GLY A 167 -31.69 17.64 12.55
C GLY A 167 -30.42 17.83 13.36
N THR A 168 -30.32 17.10 14.45
CA THR A 168 -29.09 16.98 15.24
C THR A 168 -28.57 15.56 15.18
N TYR A 169 -27.27 15.36 15.45
CA TYR A 169 -26.67 14.04 15.49
C TYR A 169 -26.10 13.75 16.88
N TYR A 170 -25.95 12.46 17.22
CA TYR A 170 -25.49 12.04 18.52
C TYR A 170 -23.95 11.99 18.60
N LEU A 171 -23.35 12.91 19.35
CA LEU A 171 -21.92 13.13 19.50
C LEU A 171 -21.06 11.91 19.89
N PRO A 172 -21.47 11.00 20.81
CA PRO A 172 -20.58 9.94 21.28
C PRO A 172 -20.12 8.95 20.23
N TYR A 173 -20.77 8.83 19.10
CA TYR A 173 -20.43 7.89 18.04
C TYR A 173 -19.78 8.54 16.81
N GLN A 174 -19.55 9.85 16.86
CA GLN A 174 -18.96 10.56 15.73
C GLN A 174 -17.54 11.01 16.03
N LEU A 175 -16.61 10.29 15.46
CA LEU A 175 -15.19 10.57 15.63
C LEU A 175 -14.70 11.78 14.82
N HIS A 176 -15.46 12.26 13.81
CA HIS A 176 -14.90 13.25 12.85
C HIS A 176 -15.92 14.26 12.26
N PRO A 177 -16.84 14.87 13.01
CA PRO A 177 -17.55 16.02 12.47
C PRO A 177 -16.57 17.17 12.27
N THR A 178 -16.72 17.93 11.18
CA THR A 178 -15.98 19.17 11.01
C THR A 178 -16.49 20.20 12.01
N ASP A 179 -15.66 21.20 12.38
CA ASP A 179 -16.09 22.30 13.25
C ASP A 179 -17.33 23.02 12.73
N GLU A 180 -17.50 23.07 11.41
CA GLU A 180 -18.65 23.70 10.77
C GLU A 180 -19.92 22.85 10.94
N GLN A 181 -19.85 21.54 10.74
CA GLN A 181 -20.94 20.59 10.98
C GLN A 181 -21.36 20.61 12.45
N PHE A 182 -20.39 20.63 13.37
CA PHE A 182 -20.67 20.74 14.80
C PHE A 182 -21.41 22.02 15.16
N ARG A 183 -20.98 23.19 14.65
CA ARG A 183 -21.64 24.48 14.91
C ARG A 183 -23.05 24.56 14.31
N ARG A 184 -23.29 23.93 13.15
CA ARG A 184 -24.63 23.85 12.55
C ARG A 184 -25.57 22.99 13.38
N ALA A 185 -25.12 21.81 13.84
CA ALA A 185 -25.94 20.92 14.65
C ALA A 185 -26.20 21.43 16.07
N TYR A 186 -25.26 22.18 16.62
CA TYR A 186 -25.33 22.71 18.01
C TYR A 186 -25.06 24.22 18.07
N PRO A 187 -25.98 25.08 17.62
CA PRO A 187 -25.78 26.52 17.60
C PRO A 187 -25.48 27.13 18.98
N GLY A 188 -25.93 26.46 20.05
CA GLY A 188 -25.68 26.86 21.44
C GLY A 188 -24.31 26.45 22.00
N ALA A 189 -23.50 25.65 21.29
CA ALA A 189 -22.22 25.13 21.79
C ALA A 189 -21.18 26.25 22.04
N ALA A 190 -21.20 27.31 21.25
CA ALA A 190 -20.35 28.48 21.46
C ALA A 190 -20.63 29.16 22.83
N ARG A 191 -21.90 29.21 23.25
CA ARG A 191 -22.33 29.75 24.53
C ARG A 191 -21.86 28.93 25.73
N LEU A 192 -21.79 27.59 25.57
CA LEU A 192 -21.24 26.69 26.57
C LEU A 192 -19.72 26.86 26.73
N GLY A 193 -18.99 27.07 25.65
CA GLY A 193 -17.56 27.39 25.67
C GLY A 193 -17.24 28.69 26.40
N ASP A 194 -18.08 29.73 26.23
CA ASP A 194 -17.95 31.01 26.91
C ASP A 194 -18.31 30.91 28.40
N LEU A 195 -19.31 30.11 28.76
CA LEU A 195 -19.66 29.82 30.14
C LEU A 195 -18.52 29.08 30.86
N LYS A 196 -17.91 28.11 30.22
CA LYS A 196 -16.77 27.38 30.80
C LYS A 196 -15.57 28.28 31.05
N ARG A 197 -15.25 29.21 30.12
CA ARG A 197 -14.15 30.20 30.31
C ARG A 197 -14.40 31.24 31.41
N ARG A 198 -15.63 31.40 31.86
CA ARG A 198 -15.98 32.34 32.95
C ARG A 198 -15.92 31.67 34.33
N HIS A 199 -15.86 30.36 34.38
CA HIS A 199 -15.85 29.58 35.62
C HIS A 199 -14.50 28.84 35.90
N ASP A 200 -13.58 28.87 34.94
CA ASP A 200 -12.16 28.49 35.12
C ASP A 200 -11.34 29.78 35.38
#